data_a9cd340716d4746aa2e61fe85f0b17bf
#
_entry.id   a9cd340716d4746aa2e61fe85f0b17bf
#
_cell.length_a   1.000
_cell.length_b   1.000
_cell.length_c   1.000
_cell.angle_alpha   90.00
_cell.angle_beta   90.00
_cell.angle_gamma   90.00
#
_symmetry.space_group_name_H-M   'P 1'
#
loop_
_entity.id
_entity.type
_entity.pdbx_description
1 polymer ?
#
loop_
_entity_poly.entity_id
_entity_poly.type
_entity_poly.pdbx_seq_one_letter_code
_entity_poly.pdbx_strand_id
1 'polypeptide(L)'
;MESPESGFVKHPKSYFWMRAKNNLFRSRKFHKIIAKLPILSGIAKREGEDIFKLMAGFVATQILYVWVQTGALQKLADKPYSAAMLSSVWGFDLERSEILCRAGEAIGLVVERKGHYRLTRKGAVLIGLPGVTALIEHHKILYQDLLNPVGFFKGVEETQLSKFWPYVFGGGMDLKSSEVEKYSDLMSESQHLVAADTLAAVNIPSVCRFLDVGGGKGTFVSELKKIYPKVDAAVFDLPGSHSETSGHRCIIGSFKEDELPAGYDIISLVRILYDHRDETIKDLLGKAYSALDKGGRLI
;
A
#
# COMPACT_ATOMS: atom_id res chain seq x y z
N MET A 1 21.15 17.46 30.29
CA MET A 1 20.87 18.37 29.14
C MET A 1 22.22 18.82 28.60
N GLU A 2 22.83 18.02 27.77
CA GLU A 2 24.05 18.38 27.06
C GLU A 2 23.67 18.86 25.67
N SER A 3 24.11 20.06 25.31
CA SER A 3 23.94 20.64 23.99
C SER A 3 24.78 19.87 22.98
N PRO A 4 24.24 19.52 21.77
CA PRO A 4 25.06 18.85 20.77
C PRO A 4 26.13 19.82 20.26
N GLU A 5 27.40 19.44 20.44
CA GLU A 5 28.55 20.11 19.89
C GLU A 5 28.39 20.35 18.39
N SER A 6 28.59 21.59 17.97
CA SER A 6 28.59 22.00 16.57
C SER A 6 29.87 21.51 15.88
N GLY A 7 29.87 20.25 15.47
CA GLY A 7 30.91 19.72 14.59
C GLY A 7 30.82 20.43 13.23
N PHE A 8 31.78 21.27 12.90
CA PHE A 8 31.99 21.85 11.59
C PHE A 8 32.23 20.73 10.55
N VAL A 9 31.17 20.22 9.94
CA VAL A 9 31.29 19.33 8.80
C VAL A 9 31.82 20.17 7.63
N LYS A 10 33.08 19.91 7.20
CA LYS A 10 33.64 20.48 5.95
C LYS A 10 32.76 20.02 4.79
N HIS A 11 31.85 20.88 4.36
CA HIS A 11 30.97 20.57 3.23
C HIS A 11 31.82 20.46 1.95
N PRO A 12 31.70 19.38 1.18
CA PRO A 12 32.41 19.22 -0.09
C PRO A 12 32.05 20.34 -1.08
N LYS A 13 32.95 20.65 -2.01
CA LYS A 13 32.75 21.70 -3.04
C LYS A 13 31.39 21.55 -3.77
N SER A 14 30.89 20.32 -3.92
CA SER A 14 29.57 20.02 -4.46
C SER A 14 28.41 20.67 -3.71
N TYR A 15 28.53 20.83 -2.37
CA TYR A 15 27.51 21.47 -1.55
C TYR A 15 27.40 22.99 -1.82
N PHE A 16 28.52 23.64 -2.05
CA PHE A 16 28.53 25.07 -2.42
C PHE A 16 27.75 25.33 -3.70
N TRP A 17 28.02 24.55 -4.74
CA TRP A 17 27.31 24.65 -6.02
C TRP A 17 25.83 24.32 -5.91
N MET A 18 25.48 23.30 -5.14
CA MET A 18 24.10 22.95 -4.84
C MET A 18 23.37 24.09 -4.13
N ARG A 19 24.01 24.70 -3.10
CA ARG A 19 23.45 25.86 -2.38
C ARG A 19 23.28 27.07 -3.26
N ALA A 20 24.24 27.37 -4.12
CA ALA A 20 24.17 28.48 -5.08
C ALA A 20 23.01 28.26 -6.08
N LYS A 21 22.89 27.05 -6.63
CA LYS A 21 21.78 26.62 -7.50
C LYS A 21 20.42 26.78 -6.78
N ASN A 22 20.29 26.26 -5.56
CA ASN A 22 19.04 26.35 -4.78
C ASN A 22 18.68 27.81 -4.48
N ASN A 23 19.65 28.68 -4.14
CA ASN A 23 19.41 30.11 -3.91
C ASN A 23 18.92 30.82 -5.18
N LEU A 24 19.45 30.42 -6.34
CA LEU A 24 18.99 30.93 -7.61
C LEU A 24 17.51 30.55 -7.87
N PHE A 25 17.18 29.27 -7.68
CA PHE A 25 15.80 28.79 -7.84
C PHE A 25 14.82 29.36 -6.81
N ARG A 26 15.26 29.81 -5.63
CA ARG A 26 14.43 30.52 -4.63
C ARG A 26 14.15 31.97 -4.99
N SER A 27 14.90 32.54 -5.96
CA SER A 27 14.80 33.97 -6.29
C SER A 27 13.59 34.28 -7.16
N ARG A 28 12.68 35.15 -6.66
CA ARG A 28 11.54 35.66 -7.44
C ARG A 28 11.96 36.38 -8.73
N LYS A 29 13.13 37.06 -8.70
CA LYS A 29 13.69 37.72 -9.91
C LYS A 29 14.06 36.70 -10.97
N PHE A 30 14.67 35.60 -10.55
CA PHE A 30 15.03 34.50 -11.42
C PHE A 30 13.80 33.85 -12.09
N HIS A 31 12.74 33.60 -11.34
CA HIS A 31 11.49 33.08 -11.91
C HIS A 31 10.87 34.03 -12.96
N LYS A 32 10.90 35.35 -12.73
CA LYS A 32 10.42 36.33 -13.71
C LYS A 32 11.26 36.34 -15.00
N ILE A 33 12.57 36.10 -14.92
CA ILE A 33 13.46 36.01 -16.08
C ILE A 33 13.22 34.71 -16.84
N ILE A 34 13.17 33.59 -16.15
CA ILE A 34 12.94 32.26 -16.76
C ILE A 34 11.61 32.20 -17.50
N ALA A 35 10.56 32.77 -16.93
CA ALA A 35 9.22 32.80 -17.53
C ALA A 35 9.21 33.47 -18.93
N LYS A 36 10.21 34.32 -19.23
CA LYS A 36 10.36 35.01 -20.53
C LYS A 36 11.23 34.25 -21.54
N LEU A 37 11.91 33.18 -21.11
CA LEU A 37 12.81 32.40 -21.95
C LEU A 37 12.12 31.13 -22.42
N PRO A 38 11.85 30.92 -23.74
CA PRO A 38 11.00 29.82 -24.24
C PRO A 38 11.42 28.41 -23.77
N ILE A 39 12.72 28.13 -23.74
CA ILE A 39 13.24 26.81 -23.34
C ILE A 39 13.15 26.61 -21.82
N LEU A 40 13.50 27.63 -21.04
CA LEU A 40 13.53 27.54 -19.58
C LEU A 40 12.14 27.67 -18.96
N SER A 41 11.20 28.34 -19.64
CA SER A 41 9.81 28.42 -19.20
C SER A 41 9.12 27.04 -19.16
N GLY A 42 9.49 26.13 -20.08
CA GLY A 42 9.00 24.76 -20.08
C GLY A 42 9.45 23.96 -18.84
N ILE A 43 10.67 24.18 -18.36
CA ILE A 43 11.18 23.53 -17.14
C ILE A 43 10.48 24.11 -15.92
N ALA A 44 10.40 25.45 -15.81
CA ALA A 44 9.73 26.11 -14.70
C ALA A 44 8.23 25.73 -14.62
N LYS A 45 7.57 25.55 -15.75
CA LYS A 45 6.18 25.08 -15.82
C LYS A 45 6.04 23.66 -15.28
N ARG A 46 6.92 22.74 -15.67
CA ARG A 46 6.90 21.35 -15.15
C ARG A 46 7.11 21.30 -13.65
N GLU A 47 8.10 22.01 -13.12
CA GLU A 47 8.33 22.09 -11.67
C GLU A 47 7.12 22.66 -10.94
N GLY A 48 6.47 23.70 -11.49
CA GLY A 48 5.23 24.26 -10.94
C GLY A 48 4.06 23.27 -10.98
N GLU A 49 3.91 22.54 -12.09
CA GLU A 49 2.90 21.48 -12.23
C GLU A 49 3.14 20.35 -11.23
N ASP A 50 4.38 19.94 -11.00
CA ASP A 50 4.72 18.87 -10.06
C ASP A 50 4.48 19.29 -8.61
N ILE A 51 4.81 20.52 -8.23
CA ILE A 51 4.45 21.09 -6.92
C ILE A 51 2.92 21.15 -6.76
N PHE A 52 2.21 21.59 -7.80
CA PHE A 52 0.75 21.64 -7.78
C PHE A 52 0.13 20.24 -7.61
N LYS A 53 0.67 19.20 -8.29
CA LYS A 53 0.23 17.81 -8.11
C LYS A 53 0.42 17.33 -6.67
N LEU A 54 1.54 17.69 -6.02
CA LEU A 54 1.76 17.37 -4.60
C LEU A 54 0.71 18.04 -3.70
N MET A 55 0.40 19.33 -3.94
CA MET A 55 -0.62 20.03 -3.18
C MET A 55 -2.02 19.45 -3.42
N ALA A 56 -2.35 19.12 -4.66
CA ALA A 56 -3.64 18.59 -5.05
C ALA A 56 -3.79 17.10 -4.69
N GLY A 57 -2.70 16.40 -4.35
CA GLY A 57 -2.69 14.97 -4.07
C GLY A 57 -3.68 14.56 -3.00
N PHE A 58 -3.78 15.32 -1.92
CA PHE A 58 -4.77 15.08 -0.87
C PHE A 58 -6.21 15.10 -1.42
N VAL A 59 -6.55 16.12 -2.20
CA VAL A 59 -7.91 16.24 -2.79
C VAL A 59 -8.17 15.11 -3.78
N ALA A 60 -7.17 14.76 -4.61
CA ALA A 60 -7.28 13.67 -5.57
C ALA A 60 -7.55 12.32 -4.89
N THR A 61 -6.91 12.04 -3.75
CA THR A 61 -7.14 10.83 -2.98
C THR A 61 -8.54 10.80 -2.34
N GLN A 62 -9.07 11.93 -1.89
CA GLN A 62 -10.44 12.01 -1.37
C GLN A 62 -11.48 11.80 -2.48
N ILE A 63 -11.27 12.36 -3.67
CA ILE A 63 -12.13 12.13 -4.83
C ILE A 63 -12.12 10.63 -5.18
N LEU A 64 -10.94 10.02 -5.28
CA LEU A 64 -10.78 8.59 -5.53
C LEU A 64 -11.55 7.75 -4.50
N TYR A 65 -11.42 8.09 -3.22
CA TYR A 65 -12.11 7.41 -2.13
C TYR A 65 -13.64 7.45 -2.30
N VAL A 66 -14.22 8.62 -2.61
CA VAL A 66 -15.67 8.74 -2.82
C VAL A 66 -16.13 7.91 -4.02
N TRP A 67 -15.41 7.94 -5.13
CA TRP A 67 -15.74 7.16 -6.32
C TRP A 67 -15.72 5.64 -6.05
N VAL A 68 -14.80 5.16 -5.23
CA VAL A 68 -14.72 3.76 -4.81
C VAL A 68 -15.82 3.41 -3.83
N GLN A 69 -15.93 4.17 -2.72
CA GLN A 69 -16.87 3.89 -1.64
C GLN A 69 -18.34 3.86 -2.10
N THR A 70 -18.68 4.68 -3.07
CA THR A 70 -20.07 4.76 -3.59
C THR A 70 -20.41 3.69 -4.61
N GLY A 71 -19.44 2.89 -5.04
CA GLY A 71 -19.65 1.86 -6.06
C GLY A 71 -19.97 2.40 -7.46
N ALA A 72 -19.75 3.71 -7.69
CA ALA A 72 -20.11 4.34 -8.95
C ALA A 72 -19.24 3.84 -10.13
N LEU A 73 -17.99 3.48 -9.88
CA LEU A 73 -17.11 2.93 -10.90
C LEU A 73 -17.63 1.58 -11.41
N GLN A 74 -18.14 0.72 -10.52
CA GLN A 74 -18.74 -0.57 -10.89
C GLN A 74 -19.99 -0.37 -11.77
N LYS A 75 -20.83 0.64 -11.45
CA LYS A 75 -21.99 0.99 -12.29
C LYS A 75 -21.59 1.45 -13.70
N LEU A 76 -20.50 2.22 -13.79
CA LEU A 76 -19.95 2.67 -15.07
C LEU A 76 -19.28 1.57 -15.89
N ALA A 77 -18.93 0.44 -15.30
CA ALA A 77 -18.47 -0.73 -16.04
C ALA A 77 -19.58 -1.33 -16.91
N ASP A 78 -20.83 -1.27 -16.44
CA ASP A 78 -21.97 -1.86 -17.15
C ASP A 78 -22.46 -0.95 -18.30
N LYS A 79 -22.54 0.36 -18.06
CA LYS A 79 -23.04 1.33 -19.06
C LYS A 79 -22.63 2.77 -18.71
N PRO A 80 -22.71 3.71 -19.67
CA PRO A 80 -22.54 5.13 -19.40
C PRO A 80 -23.65 5.71 -18.52
N TYR A 81 -23.30 6.67 -17.64
CA TYR A 81 -24.25 7.38 -16.78
C TYR A 81 -24.11 8.89 -16.98
N SER A 82 -25.24 9.61 -17.00
CA SER A 82 -25.22 11.07 -16.87
C SER A 82 -24.95 11.49 -15.41
N ALA A 83 -24.59 12.76 -15.18
CA ALA A 83 -24.45 13.28 -13.83
C ALA A 83 -25.74 13.15 -13.00
N ALA A 84 -26.90 13.33 -13.62
CA ALA A 84 -28.20 13.13 -12.97
C ALA A 84 -28.44 11.67 -12.55
N MET A 85 -28.04 10.71 -13.38
CA MET A 85 -28.11 9.28 -13.00
C MET A 85 -27.15 8.95 -11.86
N LEU A 86 -25.92 9.49 -11.88
CA LEU A 86 -24.96 9.32 -10.79
C LEU A 86 -25.41 10.01 -9.52
N SER A 87 -26.07 11.17 -9.60
CA SER A 87 -26.72 11.86 -8.46
C SER A 87 -27.69 10.92 -7.73
N SER A 88 -28.51 10.16 -8.47
CA SER A 88 -29.41 9.16 -7.89
C SER A 88 -28.67 7.98 -7.25
N VAL A 89 -27.53 7.55 -7.84
CA VAL A 89 -26.69 6.48 -7.26
C VAL A 89 -26.04 6.93 -5.97
N TRP A 90 -25.55 8.16 -5.91
CA TRP A 90 -24.84 8.72 -4.77
C TRP A 90 -25.76 9.25 -3.65
N GLY A 91 -26.99 9.62 -3.98
CA GLY A 91 -27.88 10.34 -3.09
C GLY A 91 -27.42 11.79 -2.85
N PHE A 92 -26.63 12.38 -3.76
CA PHE A 92 -26.17 13.76 -3.72
C PHE A 92 -27.09 14.63 -4.60
N ASP A 93 -27.10 15.95 -4.36
CA ASP A 93 -27.72 16.87 -5.30
C ASP A 93 -26.98 16.88 -6.66
N LEU A 94 -27.66 17.39 -7.69
CA LEU A 94 -27.12 17.38 -9.05
C LEU A 94 -25.86 18.23 -9.17
N GLU A 95 -25.81 19.40 -8.54
CA GLU A 95 -24.66 20.31 -8.61
C GLU A 95 -23.39 19.66 -8.03
N ARG A 96 -23.49 19.05 -6.85
CA ARG A 96 -22.37 18.33 -6.22
C ARG A 96 -21.97 17.11 -7.04
N SER A 97 -22.93 16.41 -7.63
CA SER A 97 -22.66 15.27 -8.51
C SER A 97 -21.91 15.68 -9.78
N GLU A 98 -22.26 16.82 -10.40
CA GLU A 98 -21.52 17.38 -11.53
C GLU A 98 -20.09 17.78 -11.14
N ILE A 99 -19.91 18.38 -9.95
CA ILE A 99 -18.58 18.71 -9.44
C ILE A 99 -17.74 17.42 -9.27
N LEU A 100 -18.29 16.39 -8.64
CA LEU A 100 -17.61 15.12 -8.43
C LEU A 100 -17.31 14.40 -9.76
N CYS A 101 -18.20 14.46 -10.72
CA CYS A 101 -17.98 13.92 -12.07
C CYS A 101 -16.79 14.61 -12.75
N ARG A 102 -16.76 15.94 -12.79
CA ARG A 102 -15.63 16.73 -13.32
C ARG A 102 -14.32 16.45 -12.58
N ALA A 103 -14.39 16.30 -11.26
CA ALA A 103 -13.24 15.93 -10.44
C ALA A 103 -12.74 14.51 -10.78
N GLY A 104 -13.63 13.55 -10.97
CA GLY A 104 -13.30 12.19 -11.42
C GLY A 104 -12.64 12.17 -12.80
N GLU A 105 -13.09 13.05 -13.71
CA GLU A 105 -12.47 13.23 -15.03
C GLU A 105 -11.08 13.87 -14.90
N ALA A 106 -10.93 14.88 -14.05
CA ALA A 106 -9.64 15.56 -13.83
C ALA A 106 -8.55 14.62 -13.28
N ILE A 107 -8.91 13.65 -12.43
CA ILE A 107 -7.96 12.62 -11.95
C ILE A 107 -7.86 11.41 -12.90
N GLY A 108 -8.62 11.44 -14.00
CA GLY A 108 -8.55 10.47 -15.07
C GLY A 108 -9.22 9.12 -14.79
N LEU A 109 -10.19 9.05 -13.87
CA LEU A 109 -10.99 7.83 -13.63
C LEU A 109 -12.06 7.64 -14.68
N VAL A 110 -12.69 8.72 -15.08
CA VAL A 110 -13.79 8.74 -16.02
C VAL A 110 -13.54 9.75 -17.13
N VAL A 111 -14.33 9.68 -18.19
CA VAL A 111 -14.34 10.65 -19.29
C VAL A 111 -15.77 10.94 -19.69
N GLU A 112 -16.08 12.23 -19.89
CA GLU A 112 -17.38 12.66 -20.40
C GLU A 112 -17.45 12.52 -21.94
N ARG A 113 -18.55 11.99 -22.47
CA ARG A 113 -18.87 11.96 -23.90
C ARG A 113 -20.38 12.12 -24.10
N LYS A 114 -20.78 13.18 -24.76
CA LYS A 114 -22.19 13.47 -25.10
C LYS A 114 -23.12 13.47 -23.86
N GLY A 115 -22.70 14.13 -22.79
CA GLY A 115 -23.49 14.24 -21.55
C GLY A 115 -23.43 12.99 -20.65
N HIS A 116 -22.61 11.98 -20.99
CA HIS A 116 -22.50 10.75 -20.23
C HIS A 116 -21.03 10.45 -19.87
N TYR A 117 -20.82 10.02 -18.64
CA TYR A 117 -19.53 9.57 -18.11
C TYR A 117 -19.33 8.09 -18.39
N ARG A 118 -18.09 7.72 -18.69
CA ARG A 118 -17.64 6.35 -18.94
C ARG A 118 -16.32 6.12 -18.23
N LEU A 119 -15.98 4.88 -17.90
CA LEU A 119 -14.67 4.55 -17.39
C LEU A 119 -13.58 4.90 -18.41
N THR A 120 -12.49 5.45 -17.95
CA THR A 120 -11.22 5.41 -18.67
C THR A 120 -10.56 4.04 -18.49
N ARG A 121 -9.44 3.81 -19.22
CA ARG A 121 -8.61 2.63 -18.96
C ARG A 121 -8.15 2.58 -17.50
N LYS A 122 -7.77 3.73 -16.89
CA LYS A 122 -7.36 3.80 -15.49
C LYS A 122 -8.51 3.40 -14.55
N GLY A 123 -9.73 3.92 -14.78
CA GLY A 123 -10.89 3.55 -13.98
C GLY A 123 -11.24 2.07 -14.10
N ALA A 124 -11.15 1.50 -15.32
CA ALA A 124 -11.39 0.07 -15.54
C ALA A 124 -10.34 -0.81 -14.85
N VAL A 125 -9.05 -0.46 -14.95
CA VAL A 125 -7.96 -1.17 -14.25
C VAL A 125 -8.17 -1.13 -12.74
N LEU A 126 -8.54 0.03 -12.18
CA LEU A 126 -8.77 0.20 -10.75
C LEU A 126 -9.77 -0.81 -10.19
N ILE A 127 -10.92 -0.98 -10.86
CA ILE A 127 -11.96 -1.93 -10.39
C ILE A 127 -11.67 -3.39 -10.76
N GLY A 128 -10.78 -3.62 -11.71
CA GLY A 128 -10.37 -4.96 -12.12
C GLY A 128 -9.24 -5.57 -11.29
N LEU A 129 -8.55 -4.75 -10.49
CA LEU A 129 -7.44 -5.23 -9.66
C LEU A 129 -7.96 -5.69 -8.29
N PRO A 130 -7.80 -6.99 -7.94
CA PRO A 130 -8.23 -7.51 -6.64
C PRO A 130 -7.60 -6.73 -5.48
N GLY A 131 -8.38 -6.43 -4.44
CA GLY A 131 -7.93 -5.79 -3.21
C GLY A 131 -7.61 -4.29 -3.29
N VAL A 132 -7.51 -3.69 -4.48
CA VAL A 132 -7.16 -2.25 -4.61
C VAL A 132 -8.27 -1.35 -4.07
N THR A 133 -9.52 -1.68 -4.33
CA THR A 133 -10.66 -0.92 -3.78
C THR A 133 -10.73 -1.01 -2.26
N ALA A 134 -10.54 -2.19 -1.69
CA ALA A 134 -10.47 -2.41 -0.24
C ALA A 134 -9.30 -1.63 0.41
N LEU A 135 -8.15 -1.59 -0.26
CA LEU A 135 -7.01 -0.80 0.21
C LEU A 135 -7.30 0.71 0.22
N ILE A 136 -7.99 1.23 -0.80
CA ILE A 136 -8.41 2.63 -0.86
C ILE A 136 -9.39 2.95 0.27
N GLU A 137 -10.34 2.06 0.56
CA GLU A 137 -11.29 2.21 1.66
C GLU A 137 -10.59 2.17 3.03
N HIS A 138 -9.58 1.31 3.18
CA HIS A 138 -8.75 1.25 4.39
C HIS A 138 -8.00 2.56 4.66
N HIS A 139 -7.62 3.32 3.65
CA HIS A 139 -6.93 4.61 3.81
C HIS A 139 -7.72 5.62 4.66
N LYS A 140 -9.02 5.41 4.92
CA LYS A 140 -9.80 6.24 5.85
C LYS A 140 -9.16 6.33 7.23
N ILE A 141 -8.58 5.22 7.72
CA ILE A 141 -7.87 5.17 9.00
C ILE A 141 -6.63 6.07 8.95
N LEU A 142 -5.82 5.92 7.90
CA LEU A 142 -4.62 6.74 7.69
C LEU A 142 -4.94 8.23 7.56
N TYR A 143 -6.06 8.59 6.90
CA TYR A 143 -6.48 9.99 6.80
C TYR A 143 -6.80 10.60 8.16
N GLN A 144 -7.37 9.82 9.08
CA GLN A 144 -7.62 10.27 10.47
C GLN A 144 -6.31 10.50 11.21
N ASP A 145 -5.35 9.61 11.10
CA ASP A 145 -4.03 9.74 11.74
C ASP A 145 -3.22 10.93 11.20
N LEU A 146 -3.43 11.26 9.92
CA LEU A 146 -2.76 12.38 9.23
C LEU A 146 -3.49 13.72 9.36
N LEU A 147 -4.56 13.84 10.16
CA LEU A 147 -5.18 15.15 10.45
C LEU A 147 -4.20 16.10 11.13
N ASN A 148 -3.27 15.59 11.95
CA ASN A 148 -2.14 16.32 12.52
C ASN A 148 -0.81 15.70 12.07
N PRO A 149 -0.36 15.93 10.81
CA PRO A 149 0.82 15.24 10.29
C PRO A 149 2.10 15.56 11.05
N VAL A 150 2.23 16.77 11.61
CA VAL A 150 3.40 17.12 12.42
C VAL A 150 3.42 16.33 13.73
N GLY A 151 2.28 16.18 14.39
CA GLY A 151 2.12 15.34 15.58
C GLY A 151 2.40 13.87 15.30
N PHE A 152 1.87 13.37 14.18
CA PHE A 152 2.11 12.01 13.70
C PHE A 152 3.61 11.72 13.55
N PHE A 153 4.35 12.54 12.81
CA PHE A 153 5.79 12.35 12.61
C PHE A 153 6.64 12.59 13.86
N LYS A 154 6.13 13.33 14.85
CA LYS A 154 6.77 13.44 16.17
C LYS A 154 6.54 12.22 17.07
N GLY A 155 5.62 11.34 16.71
CA GLY A 155 5.27 10.16 17.50
C GLY A 155 4.64 10.49 18.86
N VAL A 156 3.95 11.65 18.96
CA VAL A 156 3.34 12.10 20.23
C VAL A 156 1.92 11.60 20.44
N GLU A 157 1.30 11.08 19.41
CA GLU A 157 -0.09 10.61 19.42
C GLU A 157 -0.14 9.11 19.07
N GLU A 158 -1.00 8.39 19.78
CA GLU A 158 -1.30 7.01 19.42
C GLU A 158 -2.17 6.98 18.15
N THR A 159 -1.74 6.27 17.12
CA THR A 159 -2.43 6.25 15.84
C THR A 159 -3.57 5.23 15.82
N GLN A 160 -4.62 5.49 15.04
CA GLN A 160 -5.68 4.51 14.78
C GLN A 160 -5.14 3.30 14.02
N LEU A 161 -4.15 3.54 13.15
CA LEU A 161 -3.49 2.51 12.38
C LEU A 161 -2.75 1.52 13.30
N SER A 162 -2.07 1.99 14.36
CA SER A 162 -1.40 1.11 15.33
C SER A 162 -2.40 0.24 16.10
N LYS A 163 -3.61 0.73 16.35
CA LYS A 163 -4.70 -0.05 16.95
C LYS A 163 -5.29 -1.09 16.00
N PHE A 164 -5.30 -0.77 14.71
CA PHE A 164 -5.76 -1.70 13.67
C PHE A 164 -4.74 -2.83 13.43
N TRP A 165 -3.45 -2.60 13.71
CA TRP A 165 -2.35 -3.55 13.54
C TRP A 165 -1.63 -3.89 14.85
N PRO A 166 -2.34 -4.29 15.92
CA PRO A 166 -1.76 -4.37 17.26
C PRO A 166 -0.67 -5.43 17.39
N TYR A 167 -0.73 -6.53 16.64
CA TYR A 167 0.32 -7.56 16.66
C TYR A 167 1.60 -7.14 15.91
N VAL A 168 1.52 -6.15 15.02
CA VAL A 168 2.72 -5.55 14.41
C VAL A 168 3.42 -4.63 15.40
N PHE A 169 2.65 -3.81 16.13
CA PHE A 169 3.18 -2.77 17.01
C PHE A 169 3.28 -3.16 18.49
N GLY A 170 3.00 -4.42 18.85
CA GLY A 170 3.17 -4.93 20.22
C GLY A 170 1.99 -4.69 21.15
N GLY A 171 0.82 -4.39 20.62
CA GLY A 171 -0.45 -4.42 21.39
C GLY A 171 -0.82 -5.84 21.77
N GLY A 172 -1.13 -6.08 23.07
CA GLY A 172 -1.43 -7.39 23.59
C GLY A 172 -2.66 -8.04 22.98
N MET A 173 -2.85 -9.32 23.27
CA MET A 173 -3.85 -10.25 22.72
C MET A 173 -5.35 -9.94 23.00
N ASP A 174 -5.73 -8.72 23.38
CA ASP A 174 -7.12 -8.31 23.67
C ASP A 174 -7.86 -7.72 22.47
N LEU A 175 -7.60 -8.25 21.26
CA LEU A 175 -8.31 -7.80 20.06
C LEU A 175 -9.69 -8.42 19.96
N LYS A 176 -10.68 -7.58 19.67
CA LYS A 176 -12.01 -8.09 19.27
C LYS A 176 -11.84 -8.89 17.99
N SER A 177 -12.32 -10.12 17.97
CA SER A 177 -12.25 -11.03 16.82
C SER A 177 -12.68 -10.38 15.49
N SER A 178 -13.65 -9.44 15.53
CA SER A 178 -14.15 -8.70 14.37
C SER A 178 -13.14 -7.70 13.74
N GLU A 179 -12.17 -7.21 14.49
CA GLU A 179 -11.14 -6.29 13.98
C GLU A 179 -10.00 -7.08 13.32
N VAL A 180 -9.63 -8.21 13.92
CA VAL A 180 -8.68 -9.17 13.34
C VAL A 180 -9.21 -9.71 12.02
N GLU A 181 -10.51 -10.03 11.96
CA GLU A 181 -11.15 -10.56 10.75
C GLU A 181 -11.13 -9.55 9.61
N LYS A 182 -11.52 -8.29 9.85
CA LYS A 182 -11.46 -7.21 8.83
C LYS A 182 -10.06 -6.98 8.28
N TYR A 183 -9.06 -7.00 9.17
CA TYR A 183 -7.67 -6.91 8.75
C TYR A 183 -7.26 -8.11 7.88
N SER A 184 -7.56 -9.31 8.33
CA SER A 184 -7.24 -10.55 7.61
C SER A 184 -7.91 -10.59 6.23
N ASP A 185 -9.13 -10.06 6.10
CA ASP A 185 -9.83 -9.94 4.82
C ASP A 185 -9.11 -8.99 3.86
N LEU A 186 -8.78 -7.79 4.32
CA LEU A 186 -8.05 -6.80 3.54
C LEU A 186 -6.69 -7.35 3.07
N MET A 187 -5.95 -7.99 3.98
CA MET A 187 -4.66 -8.60 3.64
C MET A 187 -4.83 -9.73 2.64
N SER A 188 -5.82 -10.59 2.82
CA SER A 188 -6.12 -11.69 1.92
C SER A 188 -6.48 -11.21 0.51
N GLU A 189 -7.36 -10.22 0.37
CA GLU A 189 -7.74 -9.66 -0.93
C GLU A 189 -6.55 -9.05 -1.68
N SER A 190 -5.73 -8.26 -0.99
CA SER A 190 -4.54 -7.64 -1.59
C SER A 190 -3.41 -8.63 -1.86
N GLN A 191 -3.40 -9.78 -1.18
CA GLN A 191 -2.37 -10.82 -1.32
C GLN A 191 -2.41 -11.51 -2.68
N HIS A 192 -3.57 -11.58 -3.35
CA HIS A 192 -3.66 -12.19 -4.67
C HIS A 192 -2.73 -11.56 -5.71
N LEU A 193 -2.63 -10.23 -5.72
CA LEU A 193 -1.73 -9.50 -6.64
C LEU A 193 -0.27 -9.77 -6.30
N VAL A 194 0.08 -9.65 -5.01
CA VAL A 194 1.45 -9.86 -4.54
C VAL A 194 1.89 -11.30 -4.79
N ALA A 195 0.99 -12.27 -4.56
CA ALA A 195 1.26 -13.68 -4.83
C ALA A 195 1.52 -13.92 -6.32
N ALA A 196 0.68 -13.35 -7.21
CA ALA A 196 0.85 -13.50 -8.65
C ALA A 196 2.21 -12.97 -9.12
N ASP A 197 2.57 -11.75 -8.69
CA ASP A 197 3.84 -11.11 -9.07
C ASP A 197 5.04 -11.86 -8.49
N THR A 198 4.97 -12.27 -7.22
CA THR A 198 6.04 -13.02 -6.56
C THR A 198 6.25 -14.38 -7.24
N LEU A 199 5.18 -15.13 -7.48
CA LEU A 199 5.25 -16.46 -8.10
C LEU A 199 5.70 -16.39 -9.57
N ALA A 200 5.45 -15.28 -10.27
CA ALA A 200 5.98 -15.04 -11.60
C ALA A 200 7.48 -14.73 -11.60
N ALA A 201 8.01 -14.15 -10.51
CA ALA A 201 9.41 -13.76 -10.39
C ALA A 201 10.33 -14.87 -9.86
N VAL A 202 9.77 -15.88 -9.16
CA VAL A 202 10.54 -16.94 -8.53
C VAL A 202 10.33 -18.30 -9.22
N ASN A 203 11.39 -19.11 -9.28
CA ASN A 203 11.29 -20.48 -9.79
C ASN A 203 11.13 -21.45 -8.61
N ILE A 204 9.99 -22.10 -8.50
CA ILE A 204 9.68 -23.07 -7.43
C ILE A 204 9.72 -24.48 -8.02
N PRO A 205 10.45 -25.44 -7.39
CA PRO A 205 10.41 -26.82 -7.81
C PRO A 205 8.99 -27.39 -7.76
N SER A 206 8.64 -28.21 -8.73
CA SER A 206 7.29 -28.80 -8.82
C SER A 206 6.94 -29.73 -7.64
N VAL A 207 7.95 -30.20 -6.93
CA VAL A 207 7.83 -31.00 -5.68
C VAL A 207 8.82 -30.41 -4.69
N CYS A 208 8.33 -29.84 -3.60
CA CYS A 208 9.13 -29.34 -2.48
C CYS A 208 8.23 -29.17 -1.25
N ARG A 209 8.86 -29.00 -0.08
CA ARG A 209 8.20 -28.59 1.17
C ARG A 209 8.30 -27.08 1.30
N PHE A 210 7.16 -26.42 1.42
CA PHE A 210 7.04 -24.97 1.42
C PHE A 210 6.39 -24.48 2.72
N LEU A 211 6.99 -23.50 3.39
CA LEU A 211 6.45 -22.85 4.58
C LEU A 211 6.18 -21.36 4.30
N ASP A 212 4.96 -20.94 4.46
CA ASP A 212 4.57 -19.52 4.38
C ASP A 212 4.44 -18.96 5.81
N VAL A 213 5.42 -18.17 6.23
CA VAL A 213 5.46 -17.60 7.59
C VAL A 213 4.70 -16.28 7.59
N GLY A 214 3.74 -16.14 8.52
CA GLY A 214 2.82 -15.02 8.55
C GLY A 214 1.82 -15.04 7.40
N GLY A 215 1.50 -16.23 6.87
CA GLY A 215 0.66 -16.39 5.67
C GLY A 215 -0.83 -16.14 5.89
N GLY A 216 -1.28 -15.79 7.09
CA GLY A 216 -2.65 -15.45 7.41
C GLY A 216 -3.64 -16.54 6.99
N LYS A 217 -4.64 -16.16 6.20
CA LYS A 217 -5.65 -17.09 5.66
C LYS A 217 -5.11 -18.08 4.61
N GLY A 218 -3.81 -18.08 4.31
CA GLY A 218 -3.19 -18.99 3.33
C GLY A 218 -3.43 -18.61 1.88
N THR A 219 -3.74 -17.36 1.59
CA THR A 219 -3.97 -16.86 0.22
C THR A 219 -2.77 -17.11 -0.67
N PHE A 220 -1.55 -16.84 -0.19
CA PHE A 220 -0.31 -17.09 -0.95
C PHE A 220 -0.16 -18.60 -1.27
N VAL A 221 -0.37 -19.46 -0.29
CA VAL A 221 -0.34 -20.92 -0.46
C VAL A 221 -1.41 -21.40 -1.44
N SER A 222 -2.61 -20.76 -1.43
CA SER A 222 -3.66 -21.06 -2.39
C SER A 222 -3.23 -20.74 -3.83
N GLU A 223 -2.65 -19.58 -4.07
CA GLU A 223 -2.13 -19.20 -5.40
C GLU A 223 -0.94 -20.07 -5.82
N LEU A 224 -0.04 -20.39 -4.89
CA LEU A 224 1.06 -21.31 -5.11
C LEU A 224 0.56 -22.69 -5.61
N LYS A 225 -0.44 -23.26 -4.94
CA LYS A 225 -0.97 -24.59 -5.29
C LYS A 225 -1.73 -24.62 -6.61
N LYS A 226 -2.26 -23.50 -7.11
CA LYS A 226 -2.83 -23.42 -8.46
C LYS A 226 -1.77 -23.65 -9.54
N ILE A 227 -0.54 -23.15 -9.32
CA ILE A 227 0.57 -23.24 -10.26
C ILE A 227 1.37 -24.53 -10.02
N TYR A 228 1.60 -24.89 -8.76
CA TYR A 228 2.41 -26.00 -8.31
C TYR A 228 1.61 -26.97 -7.41
N PRO A 229 0.69 -27.78 -7.96
CA PRO A 229 -0.27 -28.57 -7.17
C PRO A 229 0.36 -29.68 -6.33
N LYS A 230 1.60 -30.07 -6.62
CA LYS A 230 2.34 -31.14 -5.90
C LYS A 230 3.22 -30.61 -4.76
N VAL A 231 3.27 -29.31 -4.54
CA VAL A 231 4.03 -28.72 -3.43
C VAL A 231 3.33 -29.03 -2.11
N ASP A 232 4.10 -29.58 -1.15
CA ASP A 232 3.63 -29.74 0.25
C ASP A 232 3.80 -28.43 1.00
N ALA A 233 2.74 -27.61 1.02
CA ALA A 233 2.77 -26.30 1.60
C ALA A 233 2.03 -26.22 2.93
N ALA A 234 2.60 -25.50 3.89
CA ALA A 234 2.02 -25.15 5.17
C ALA A 234 2.09 -23.65 5.42
N VAL A 235 1.17 -23.13 6.22
CA VAL A 235 1.18 -21.79 6.77
C VAL A 235 1.64 -21.86 8.23
N PHE A 236 2.51 -20.93 8.65
CA PHE A 236 2.87 -20.73 10.05
C PHE A 236 2.39 -19.35 10.47
N ASP A 237 1.44 -19.28 11.42
CA ASP A 237 0.86 -18.01 11.84
C ASP A 237 0.24 -18.09 13.24
N LEU A 238 -0.15 -16.95 13.78
CA LEU A 238 -0.78 -16.79 15.09
C LEU A 238 -2.14 -17.52 15.18
N PRO A 239 -2.58 -17.89 16.39
CA PRO A 239 -3.94 -18.40 16.59
C PRO A 239 -5.00 -17.42 16.07
N GLY A 240 -6.00 -17.93 15.34
CA GLY A 240 -7.10 -17.14 14.81
C GLY A 240 -6.83 -16.38 13.49
N SER A 241 -5.59 -16.37 13.00
CA SER A 241 -5.28 -15.80 11.67
C SER A 241 -5.77 -16.67 10.52
N HIS A 242 -5.91 -17.97 10.78
CA HIS A 242 -6.25 -18.99 9.80
C HIS A 242 -7.71 -19.42 9.91
N SER A 243 -8.38 -19.62 8.77
CA SER A 243 -9.72 -20.21 8.73
C SER A 243 -9.62 -21.73 8.53
N GLU A 244 -10.34 -22.51 9.31
CA GLU A 244 -10.42 -23.98 9.16
C GLU A 244 -10.93 -24.40 7.77
N THR A 245 -11.61 -23.51 7.08
CA THR A 245 -12.15 -23.73 5.72
C THR A 245 -11.13 -23.54 4.62
N SER A 246 -9.91 -23.07 4.89
CA SER A 246 -8.89 -22.77 3.86
C SER A 246 -8.30 -24.00 3.19
N GLY A 247 -8.47 -25.20 3.75
CA GLY A 247 -7.97 -26.47 3.18
C GLY A 247 -6.43 -26.61 3.17
N HIS A 248 -5.72 -25.72 3.85
CA HIS A 248 -4.26 -25.74 3.97
C HIS A 248 -3.83 -26.20 5.37
N ARG A 249 -2.68 -26.87 5.45
CA ARG A 249 -2.07 -27.21 6.74
C ARG A 249 -1.60 -25.91 7.40
N CYS A 250 -2.14 -25.60 8.59
CA CYS A 250 -1.70 -24.49 9.41
C CYS A 250 -0.92 -25.02 10.63
N ILE A 251 0.20 -24.38 10.92
CA ILE A 251 1.02 -24.61 12.10
C ILE A 251 0.90 -23.34 12.94
N ILE A 252 0.31 -23.45 14.11
CA ILE A 252 0.07 -22.31 15.01
C ILE A 252 1.36 -21.99 15.75
N GLY A 253 1.76 -20.71 15.73
CA GLY A 253 2.90 -20.21 16.46
C GLY A 253 3.18 -18.75 16.17
N SER A 254 4.02 -18.14 16.99
CA SER A 254 4.52 -16.78 16.86
C SER A 254 5.97 -16.78 16.42
N PHE A 255 6.29 -16.26 15.24
CA PHE A 255 7.69 -16.18 14.82
C PHE A 255 8.54 -15.25 15.73
N LYS A 256 7.91 -14.46 16.60
CA LYS A 256 8.60 -13.66 17.62
C LYS A 256 9.03 -14.51 18.82
N GLU A 257 8.21 -15.48 19.20
CA GLU A 257 8.38 -16.24 20.44
C GLU A 257 8.82 -17.68 20.19
N ASP A 258 8.35 -18.29 19.10
CA ASP A 258 8.57 -19.69 18.78
C ASP A 258 9.67 -19.87 17.71
N GLU A 259 10.25 -21.07 17.66
CA GLU A 259 11.08 -21.52 16.55
C GLU A 259 10.23 -21.87 15.35
N LEU A 260 10.75 -21.65 14.14
CA LEU A 260 10.06 -22.10 12.93
C LEU A 260 10.21 -23.62 12.76
N PRO A 261 9.16 -24.32 12.27
CA PRO A 261 9.26 -25.75 11.99
C PRO A 261 10.31 -26.04 10.92
N ALA A 262 11.18 -26.99 11.17
CA ALA A 262 12.32 -27.31 10.33
C ALA A 262 11.96 -28.26 9.16
N GLY A 263 12.88 -28.38 8.20
CA GLY A 263 12.81 -29.32 7.10
C GLY A 263 12.01 -28.81 5.91
N TYR A 264 12.14 -27.56 5.59
CA TYR A 264 11.52 -26.94 4.41
C TYR A 264 12.56 -26.58 3.35
N ASP A 265 12.23 -26.85 2.11
CA ASP A 265 13.06 -26.48 0.95
C ASP A 265 12.92 -24.99 0.65
N ILE A 266 11.75 -24.41 0.94
CA ILE A 266 11.45 -23.00 0.72
C ILE A 266 10.67 -22.45 1.90
N ILE A 267 11.09 -21.27 2.36
CA ILE A 267 10.34 -20.44 3.33
C ILE A 267 10.02 -19.12 2.67
N SER A 268 8.77 -18.65 2.77
CA SER A 268 8.35 -17.32 2.33
C SER A 268 8.09 -16.40 3.52
N LEU A 269 8.52 -15.13 3.38
CA LEU A 269 8.29 -14.03 4.31
C LEU A 269 7.60 -12.87 3.57
N VAL A 270 6.62 -13.21 2.73
CA VAL A 270 5.97 -12.26 1.84
C VAL A 270 5.15 -11.24 2.65
N ARG A 271 5.50 -9.96 2.53
CA ARG A 271 4.87 -8.84 3.25
C ARG A 271 5.06 -8.87 4.77
N ILE A 272 6.11 -9.53 5.27
CA ILE A 272 6.39 -9.60 6.71
C ILE A 272 7.47 -8.62 7.13
N LEU A 273 8.59 -8.56 6.41
CA LEU A 273 9.80 -7.89 6.90
C LEU A 273 9.63 -6.38 7.08
N TYR A 274 8.88 -5.70 6.24
CA TYR A 274 8.74 -4.24 6.30
C TYR A 274 7.84 -3.75 7.45
N ASP A 275 7.08 -4.63 8.10
CA ASP A 275 6.17 -4.29 9.18
C ASP A 275 6.81 -4.43 10.57
N HIS A 276 8.06 -4.88 10.64
CA HIS A 276 8.74 -5.17 11.91
C HIS A 276 10.04 -4.38 12.07
N ARG A 277 10.46 -4.25 13.34
CA ARG A 277 11.74 -3.61 13.69
C ARG A 277 12.92 -4.50 13.29
N ASP A 278 14.08 -3.88 13.04
CA ASP A 278 15.29 -4.56 12.57
C ASP A 278 15.73 -5.72 13.47
N GLU A 279 15.53 -5.62 14.79
CA GLU A 279 15.86 -6.69 15.74
C GLU A 279 14.99 -7.93 15.48
N THR A 280 13.67 -7.73 15.32
CA THR A 280 12.71 -8.81 15.02
C THR A 280 13.03 -9.44 13.65
N ILE A 281 13.38 -8.60 12.66
CA ILE A 281 13.73 -9.08 11.32
C ILE A 281 15.00 -9.96 11.38
N LYS A 282 16.03 -9.54 12.09
CA LYS A 282 17.26 -10.32 12.23
C LYS A 282 17.04 -11.65 12.90
N ASP A 283 16.24 -11.68 13.97
CA ASP A 283 15.86 -12.92 14.65
C ASP A 283 15.08 -13.85 13.73
N LEU A 284 14.05 -13.34 13.05
CA LEU A 284 13.24 -14.10 12.11
C LEU A 284 14.07 -14.68 10.95
N LEU A 285 15.00 -13.89 10.39
CA LEU A 285 15.90 -14.40 9.34
C LEU A 285 16.82 -15.49 9.86
N GLY A 286 17.29 -15.40 11.11
CA GLY A 286 18.06 -16.45 11.78
C GLY A 286 17.25 -17.75 11.95
N LYS A 287 16.00 -17.64 12.42
CA LYS A 287 15.06 -18.76 12.57
C LYS A 287 14.74 -19.40 11.20
N ALA A 288 14.49 -18.58 10.17
CA ALA A 288 14.24 -19.06 8.82
C ALA A 288 15.45 -19.82 8.25
N TYR A 289 16.67 -19.30 8.46
CA TYR A 289 17.89 -19.98 8.06
C TYR A 289 18.05 -21.34 8.74
N SER A 290 17.75 -21.43 10.03
CA SER A 290 17.84 -22.66 10.83
C SER A 290 16.77 -23.70 10.46
N ALA A 291 15.59 -23.23 9.99
CA ALA A 291 14.46 -24.07 9.61
C ALA A 291 14.56 -24.61 8.17
N LEU A 292 15.36 -23.96 7.31
CA LEU A 292 15.60 -24.38 5.93
C LEU A 292 16.48 -25.63 5.87
N ASP A 293 16.14 -26.53 4.97
CA ASP A 293 17.02 -27.65 4.61
C ASP A 293 18.27 -27.15 3.87
N LYS A 294 19.33 -27.98 3.84
CA LYS A 294 20.58 -27.64 3.16
C LYS A 294 20.33 -27.31 1.68
N GLY A 295 20.65 -26.10 1.26
CA GLY A 295 20.38 -25.59 -0.09
C GLY A 295 18.97 -25.03 -0.28
N GLY A 296 18.20 -24.94 0.80
CA GLY A 296 16.89 -24.30 0.82
C GLY A 296 16.94 -22.79 0.50
N ARG A 297 15.79 -22.24 0.17
CA ARG A 297 15.69 -20.83 -0.28
C ARG A 297 14.67 -20.05 0.55
N LEU A 298 14.99 -18.78 0.80
CA LEU A 298 14.08 -17.79 1.36
C LEU A 298 13.52 -16.91 0.22
N ILE A 299 12.21 -16.60 0.28
CA ILE A 299 11.48 -15.72 -0.65
C ILE A 299 10.90 -14.54 0.11
#